data_321ce2a3f6c41edbc305c3759f6e46ae
#
_entry.id   321ce2a3f6c41edbc305c3759f6e46ae
#
_cell.length_a   1.000
_cell.length_b   1.000
_cell.length_c   1.000
_cell.angle_alpha   90.00
_cell.angle_beta   90.00
_cell.angle_gamma   90.00
#
_symmetry.space_group_name_H-M   'P 1'
#
loop_
_entity.id
_entity.type
_entity.pdbx_description
1 polymer ?
#
loop_
_entity_poly.entity_id
_entity_poly.type
_entity_poly.pdbx_seq_one_letter_code
_entity_poly.pdbx_strand_id
1 'polypeptide(L)'
;LGKLSDELKKNILAAEKLSEVEEFYLPYKTKRRTKAMIAKERGLFGLAKVIMQNGDVATSAEGYLNEEVPSASDAISGALDILSEAISEDVKMRAWVLNEIKQNSRLMTTEKDGSLDEKNVFQIYYDFSDKLSEIPNYRVLAVNRGEKLGILTVKFEHNVDKMTLMFESRYNAKTNAYLKTAI
;
A
#
# COMPACT_ATOMS: atom_id res chain seq x y z
N LEU A 1 9.73 -7.48 24.40
CA LEU A 1 8.81 -6.88 25.37
C LEU A 1 9.42 -5.54 25.78
N GLY A 2 8.65 -4.50 26.08
CA GLY A 2 9.14 -3.12 26.31
C GLY A 2 8.85 -2.14 25.16
N LYS A 3 8.08 -2.56 24.16
CA LYS A 3 7.71 -1.72 23.00
C LYS A 3 6.43 -0.87 23.25
N LEU A 4 5.75 -1.06 24.37
CA LEU A 4 4.53 -0.33 24.73
C LEU A 4 4.93 0.97 25.43
N SER A 5 4.96 2.07 24.66
CA SER A 5 5.11 3.42 25.23
C SER A 5 3.79 3.89 25.88
N ASP A 6 3.86 4.86 26.80
CA ASP A 6 2.66 5.42 27.44
C ASP A 6 1.73 6.07 26.41
N GLU A 7 2.28 6.69 25.37
CA GLU A 7 1.52 7.26 24.25
C GLU A 7 0.79 6.17 23.44
N LEU A 8 1.47 5.09 23.11
CA LEU A 8 0.88 3.95 22.41
C LEU A 8 -0.23 3.31 23.23
N LYS A 9 -0.01 3.13 24.54
CA LYS A 9 -1.01 2.63 25.47
C LYS A 9 -2.25 3.52 25.51
N LYS A 10 -2.05 4.85 25.58
CA LYS A 10 -3.13 5.84 25.58
C LYS A 10 -3.94 5.76 24.27
N ASN A 11 -3.27 5.67 23.13
CA ASN A 11 -3.93 5.58 21.82
C ASN A 11 -4.73 4.28 21.67
N ILE A 12 -4.18 3.15 22.11
CA ILE A 12 -4.89 1.85 22.09
C ILE A 12 -6.13 1.89 22.99
N LEU A 13 -6.03 2.49 24.19
CA LEU A 13 -7.16 2.57 25.11
C LEU A 13 -8.23 3.59 24.68
N ALA A 14 -7.88 4.56 23.84
CA ALA A 14 -8.80 5.54 23.26
C ALA A 14 -9.44 5.07 21.94
N ALA A 15 -8.98 3.98 21.36
CA ALA A 15 -9.50 3.45 20.10
C ALA A 15 -10.92 2.89 20.30
N GLU A 16 -11.84 3.32 19.44
CA GLU A 16 -13.23 2.86 19.45
C GLU A 16 -13.46 1.66 18.51
N LYS A 17 -12.54 1.46 17.56
CA LYS A 17 -12.64 0.40 16.54
C LYS A 17 -11.42 -0.49 16.56
N LEU A 18 -11.63 -1.78 16.30
CA LEU A 18 -10.55 -2.76 16.18
C LEU A 18 -9.51 -2.37 15.10
N SER A 19 -9.97 -1.78 13.99
CA SER A 19 -9.09 -1.31 12.91
C SER A 19 -8.09 -0.24 13.37
N GLU A 20 -8.46 0.63 14.31
CA GLU A 20 -7.57 1.65 14.88
C GLU A 20 -6.49 0.98 15.76
N VAL A 21 -6.88 -0.02 16.55
CA VAL A 21 -5.93 -0.81 17.34
C VAL A 21 -4.95 -1.56 16.44
N GLU A 22 -5.44 -2.13 15.35
CA GLU A 22 -4.60 -2.82 14.36
C GLU A 22 -3.60 -1.85 13.69
N GLU A 23 -4.00 -0.62 13.37
CA GLU A 23 -3.11 0.41 12.83
C GLU A 23 -2.00 0.78 13.82
N PHE A 24 -2.33 0.94 15.11
CA PHE A 24 -1.32 1.20 16.15
C PHE A 24 -0.36 0.02 16.37
N TYR A 25 -0.83 -1.21 16.16
CA TYR A 25 -0.03 -2.42 16.30
C TYR A 25 0.87 -2.72 15.09
N LEU A 26 0.47 -2.28 13.88
CA LEU A 26 1.18 -2.59 12.62
C LEU A 26 2.70 -2.32 12.67
N PRO A 27 3.20 -1.19 13.23
CA PRO A 27 4.64 -0.94 13.32
C PRO A 27 5.41 -1.92 14.22
N TYR A 28 4.69 -2.58 15.13
CA TYR A 28 5.28 -3.50 16.14
C TYR A 28 5.11 -4.97 15.78
N LYS A 29 4.28 -5.25 14.76
CA LYS A 29 4.05 -6.62 14.29
C LYS A 29 5.35 -7.22 13.77
N THR A 30 5.65 -8.45 14.17
CA THR A 30 6.78 -9.21 13.61
C THR A 30 6.55 -9.41 12.11
N LYS A 31 7.39 -8.78 11.30
CA LYS A 31 7.32 -8.92 9.84
C LYS A 31 8.02 -10.21 9.42
N ARG A 32 7.51 -10.83 8.36
CA ARG A 32 8.29 -11.83 7.63
C ARG A 32 9.53 -11.14 7.04
N ARG A 33 10.61 -11.90 6.85
CA ARG A 33 11.83 -11.40 6.22
C ARG A 33 11.49 -10.79 4.85
N THR A 34 11.61 -9.47 4.73
CA THR A 34 11.29 -8.71 3.51
C THR A 34 12.56 -8.47 2.69
N LYS A 35 12.39 -8.12 1.41
CA LYS A 35 13.53 -7.70 0.56
C LYS A 35 14.25 -6.49 1.16
N ALA A 36 13.52 -5.54 1.72
CA ALA A 36 14.08 -4.38 2.39
C ALA A 36 14.91 -4.75 3.62
N MET A 37 14.51 -5.75 4.40
CA MET A 37 15.32 -6.26 5.53
C MET A 37 16.63 -6.87 5.04
N ILE A 38 16.56 -7.69 3.98
CA ILE A 38 17.78 -8.28 3.36
C ILE A 38 18.70 -7.18 2.85
N ALA A 39 18.15 -6.16 2.18
CA ALA A 39 18.93 -5.03 1.68
C ALA A 39 19.58 -4.20 2.82
N LYS A 40 18.87 -4.05 3.94
CA LYS A 40 19.44 -3.39 5.15
C LYS A 40 20.56 -4.22 5.76
N GLU A 41 20.43 -5.55 5.85
CA GLU A 41 21.48 -6.48 6.31
C GLU A 41 22.74 -6.38 5.43
N ARG A 42 22.56 -6.18 4.10
CA ARG A 42 23.65 -5.96 3.12
C ARG A 42 24.25 -4.55 3.18
N GLY A 43 23.83 -3.70 4.11
CA GLY A 43 24.39 -2.36 4.30
C GLY A 43 23.88 -1.28 3.35
N LEU A 44 22.84 -1.55 2.54
CA LEU A 44 22.36 -0.65 1.50
C LEU A 44 21.52 0.55 1.99
N PHE A 45 21.33 0.67 3.31
CA PHE A 45 20.58 1.79 3.91
C PHE A 45 21.23 3.16 3.63
N GLY A 46 22.56 3.22 3.56
CA GLY A 46 23.29 4.44 3.20
C GLY A 46 22.95 4.90 1.78
N LEU A 47 22.92 3.97 0.81
CA LEU A 47 22.56 4.27 -0.57
C LEU A 47 21.09 4.71 -0.69
N ALA A 48 20.17 4.12 0.07
CA ALA A 48 18.79 4.58 0.14
C ALA A 48 18.68 6.05 0.60
N LYS A 49 19.52 6.48 1.56
CA LYS A 49 19.59 7.90 1.96
C LYS A 49 20.11 8.80 0.84
N VAL A 50 21.14 8.36 0.09
CA VAL A 50 21.65 9.12 -1.08
C VAL A 50 20.55 9.33 -2.10
N ILE A 51 19.75 8.30 -2.41
CA ILE A 51 18.60 8.40 -3.31
C ILE A 51 17.58 9.42 -2.77
N MET A 52 17.22 9.35 -1.50
CA MET A 52 16.27 10.30 -0.87
C MET A 52 16.74 11.76 -0.95
N GLN A 53 18.05 11.99 -0.89
CA GLN A 53 18.65 13.32 -0.92
C GLN A 53 18.95 13.83 -2.34
N ASN A 54 18.54 13.12 -3.39
CA ASN A 54 18.88 13.43 -4.80
C ASN A 54 20.40 13.48 -5.04
N GLY A 55 21.18 12.67 -4.32
CA GLY A 55 22.64 12.57 -4.50
C GLY A 55 23.03 11.82 -5.78
N ASP A 56 24.32 11.76 -6.03
CA ASP A 56 24.87 10.96 -7.14
C ASP A 56 24.80 9.46 -6.81
N VAL A 57 23.72 8.84 -7.26
CA VAL A 57 23.39 7.44 -7.00
C VAL A 57 24.35 6.50 -7.74
N ALA A 58 24.74 6.84 -8.97
CA ALA A 58 25.56 5.98 -9.81
C ALA A 58 26.96 5.80 -9.20
N THR A 59 27.63 6.89 -8.89
CA THR A 59 28.96 6.85 -8.23
C THR A 59 28.88 6.27 -6.83
N SER A 60 27.82 6.62 -6.07
CA SER A 60 27.67 6.10 -4.70
C SER A 60 27.45 4.59 -4.66
N ALA A 61 26.72 4.02 -5.63
CA ALA A 61 26.42 2.60 -5.66
C ALA A 61 27.66 1.72 -5.74
N GLU A 62 28.72 2.21 -6.41
CA GLU A 62 30.00 1.49 -6.51
C GLU A 62 30.65 1.25 -5.13
N GLY A 63 30.43 2.15 -4.17
CA GLY A 63 30.95 2.02 -2.80
C GLY A 63 30.23 0.95 -1.95
N TYR A 64 29.14 0.35 -2.45
CA TYR A 64 28.37 -0.68 -1.75
C TYR A 64 28.55 -2.08 -2.33
N LEU A 65 29.45 -2.25 -3.30
CA LEU A 65 29.73 -3.55 -3.92
C LEU A 65 30.45 -4.48 -2.94
N ASN A 66 29.99 -5.70 -2.83
CA ASN A 66 30.59 -6.77 -2.03
C ASN A 66 30.12 -8.14 -2.58
N GLU A 67 30.52 -9.24 -1.93
CA GLU A 67 30.14 -10.60 -2.35
C GLU A 67 28.63 -10.84 -2.43
N GLU A 68 27.83 -10.18 -1.57
CA GLU A 68 26.36 -10.28 -1.54
C GLU A 68 25.69 -9.26 -2.47
N VAL A 69 26.43 -8.25 -2.94
CA VAL A 69 25.95 -7.17 -3.81
C VAL A 69 26.93 -7.04 -4.98
N PRO A 70 26.83 -7.90 -6.00
CA PRO A 70 27.86 -8.03 -7.05
C PRO A 70 27.85 -6.91 -8.08
N SER A 71 26.76 -6.10 -8.15
CA SER A 71 26.66 -5.02 -9.14
C SER A 71 26.02 -3.76 -8.56
N ALA A 72 26.31 -2.61 -9.18
CA ALA A 72 25.65 -1.33 -8.86
C ALA A 72 24.11 -1.40 -9.06
N SER A 73 23.67 -2.18 -10.04
CA SER A 73 22.23 -2.42 -10.24
C SER A 73 21.58 -3.14 -9.05
N ASP A 74 22.26 -4.16 -8.49
CA ASP A 74 21.79 -4.88 -7.31
C ASP A 74 21.77 -3.97 -6.07
N ALA A 75 22.79 -3.13 -5.92
CA ALA A 75 22.86 -2.13 -4.85
C ALA A 75 21.68 -1.15 -4.94
N ILE A 76 21.42 -0.60 -6.11
CA ILE A 76 20.30 0.34 -6.36
C ILE A 76 18.97 -0.37 -6.12
N SER A 77 18.76 -1.57 -6.66
CA SER A 77 17.54 -2.35 -6.45
C SER A 77 17.25 -2.59 -4.96
N GLY A 78 18.25 -3.00 -4.20
CA GLY A 78 18.11 -3.18 -2.76
C GLY A 78 17.82 -1.88 -2.01
N ALA A 79 18.44 -0.76 -2.42
CA ALA A 79 18.15 0.56 -1.85
C ALA A 79 16.70 1.00 -2.16
N LEU A 80 16.18 0.70 -3.36
CA LEU A 80 14.79 0.95 -3.74
C LEU A 80 13.82 0.08 -2.92
N ASP A 81 14.14 -1.19 -2.68
CA ASP A 81 13.32 -2.04 -1.79
C ASP A 81 13.18 -1.44 -0.39
N ILE A 82 14.26 -0.85 0.16
CA ILE A 82 14.24 -0.15 1.46
C ILE A 82 13.31 1.06 1.41
N LEU A 83 13.38 1.86 0.33
CA LEU A 83 12.58 3.05 0.17
C LEU A 83 11.09 2.71 -0.04
N SER A 84 10.79 1.72 -0.88
CA SER A 84 9.43 1.26 -1.13
C SER A 84 8.77 0.76 0.16
N GLU A 85 9.49 -0.01 0.99
CA GLU A 85 8.99 -0.42 2.31
C GLU A 85 8.71 0.79 3.20
N ALA A 86 9.65 1.74 3.31
CA ALA A 86 9.50 2.93 4.14
C ALA A 86 8.32 3.82 3.69
N ILE A 87 8.14 4.00 2.38
CA ILE A 87 7.03 4.75 1.78
C ILE A 87 5.69 4.04 2.06
N SER A 88 5.64 2.72 1.86
CA SER A 88 4.42 1.94 2.09
C SER A 88 4.00 1.89 3.56
N GLU A 89 4.91 2.16 4.49
CA GLU A 89 4.69 2.17 5.94
C GLU A 89 4.43 3.58 6.52
N ASP A 90 4.50 4.63 5.70
CA ASP A 90 4.15 5.97 6.15
C ASP A 90 2.67 6.04 6.56
N VAL A 91 2.46 6.10 7.87
CA VAL A 91 1.11 6.12 8.48
C VAL A 91 0.25 7.26 7.94
N LYS A 92 0.85 8.44 7.71
CA LYS A 92 0.12 9.61 7.20
C LYS A 92 -0.32 9.39 5.75
N MET A 93 0.56 8.82 4.94
CA MET A 93 0.22 8.51 3.55
C MET A 93 -0.82 7.40 3.45
N ARG A 94 -0.72 6.36 4.27
CA ARG A 94 -1.73 5.29 4.33
C ARG A 94 -3.10 5.84 4.73
N ALA A 95 -3.16 6.67 5.76
CA ALA A 95 -4.40 7.31 6.21
C ALA A 95 -4.99 8.21 5.11
N TRP A 96 -4.14 8.96 4.40
CA TRP A 96 -4.58 9.79 3.29
C TRP A 96 -5.13 8.95 2.13
N VAL A 97 -4.42 7.89 1.72
CA VAL A 97 -4.87 6.96 0.66
C VAL A 97 -6.21 6.32 1.03
N LEU A 98 -6.34 5.84 2.26
CA LEU A 98 -7.59 5.24 2.74
C LEU A 98 -8.76 6.22 2.67
N ASN A 99 -8.52 7.47 3.08
CA ASN A 99 -9.53 8.52 2.99
C ASN A 99 -9.87 8.86 1.53
N GLU A 100 -8.87 8.98 0.66
CA GLU A 100 -9.06 9.23 -0.77
C GLU A 100 -9.89 8.14 -1.43
N ILE A 101 -9.61 6.87 -1.13
CA ILE A 101 -10.38 5.73 -1.62
C ILE A 101 -11.82 5.81 -1.12
N LYS A 102 -12.03 6.02 0.17
CA LYS A 102 -13.38 6.09 0.76
C LYS A 102 -14.24 7.19 0.15
N GLN A 103 -13.66 8.35 -0.16
CA GLN A 103 -14.40 9.52 -0.64
C GLN A 103 -14.59 9.54 -2.16
N ASN A 104 -13.59 9.08 -2.92
CA ASN A 104 -13.50 9.37 -4.35
C ASN A 104 -13.50 8.11 -5.25
N SER A 105 -13.47 6.91 -4.66
CA SER A 105 -13.50 5.67 -5.45
C SER A 105 -14.91 5.17 -5.72
N ARG A 106 -15.02 4.32 -6.73
CA ARG A 106 -16.26 3.62 -7.09
C ARG A 106 -16.10 2.12 -6.84
N LEU A 107 -17.15 1.50 -6.32
CA LEU A 107 -17.30 0.06 -6.33
C LEU A 107 -17.86 -0.32 -7.69
N MET A 108 -17.19 -1.21 -8.39
CA MET A 108 -17.63 -1.76 -9.66
C MET A 108 -17.81 -3.26 -9.55
N THR A 109 -18.86 -3.78 -10.15
CA THR A 109 -19.05 -5.22 -10.26
C THR A 109 -19.37 -5.62 -11.69
N THR A 110 -18.87 -6.79 -12.07
CA THR A 110 -19.15 -7.42 -13.35
C THR A 110 -19.58 -8.86 -13.13
N GLU A 111 -20.36 -9.40 -14.05
CA GLU A 111 -20.66 -10.82 -14.08
C GLU A 111 -19.37 -11.62 -14.20
N LYS A 112 -19.24 -12.67 -13.38
CA LYS A 112 -18.17 -13.66 -13.46
C LYS A 112 -18.68 -14.99 -13.98
N ASP A 113 -19.76 -15.50 -13.40
CA ASP A 113 -20.45 -16.71 -13.84
C ASP A 113 -21.95 -16.62 -13.50
N GLY A 114 -22.73 -16.15 -14.47
CA GLY A 114 -24.17 -16.01 -14.32
C GLY A 114 -24.92 -17.34 -14.24
N SER A 115 -24.30 -18.46 -14.64
CA SER A 115 -24.92 -19.79 -14.51
C SER A 115 -25.16 -20.22 -13.06
N LEU A 116 -24.41 -19.61 -12.13
CA LEU A 116 -24.57 -19.82 -10.70
C LEU A 116 -25.71 -19.00 -10.07
N ASP A 117 -26.26 -18.04 -10.80
CA ASP A 117 -27.39 -17.19 -10.38
C ASP A 117 -28.74 -17.71 -10.90
N GLU A 118 -29.11 -18.96 -10.58
CA GLU A 118 -30.33 -19.63 -11.08
C GLU A 118 -31.60 -18.79 -10.90
N LYS A 119 -31.64 -17.91 -9.91
CA LYS A 119 -32.81 -17.08 -9.58
C LYS A 119 -32.67 -15.63 -10.09
N ASN A 120 -31.60 -15.31 -10.81
CA ASN A 120 -31.29 -13.96 -11.31
C ASN A 120 -31.30 -12.87 -10.21
N VAL A 121 -30.91 -13.24 -8.99
CA VAL A 121 -30.93 -12.33 -7.82
C VAL A 121 -29.84 -11.27 -7.94
N PHE A 122 -28.72 -11.59 -8.61
CA PHE A 122 -27.56 -10.72 -8.76
C PHE A 122 -27.51 -10.02 -10.12
N GLN A 123 -28.47 -10.23 -11.00
CA GLN A 123 -28.48 -9.65 -12.35
C GLN A 123 -28.34 -8.11 -12.36
N ILE A 124 -28.89 -7.41 -11.36
CA ILE A 124 -28.75 -5.96 -11.21
C ILE A 124 -27.33 -5.51 -10.89
N TYR A 125 -26.43 -6.44 -10.56
CA TYR A 125 -25.03 -6.19 -10.27
C TYR A 125 -24.07 -6.72 -11.34
N TYR A 126 -24.56 -7.23 -12.48
CA TYR A 126 -23.70 -7.75 -13.56
C TYR A 126 -22.92 -6.66 -14.28
N ASP A 127 -23.43 -5.43 -14.27
CA ASP A 127 -22.73 -4.23 -14.73
C ASP A 127 -23.12 -3.07 -13.82
N PHE A 128 -22.56 -3.06 -12.63
CA PHE A 128 -22.94 -2.10 -11.59
C PHE A 128 -21.74 -1.25 -11.18
N SER A 129 -21.97 0.04 -10.98
CA SER A 129 -20.99 0.98 -10.47
C SER A 129 -21.66 2.02 -9.57
N ASP A 130 -21.13 2.18 -8.36
CA ASP A 130 -21.61 3.21 -7.43
C ASP A 130 -20.45 3.83 -6.65
N LYS A 131 -20.60 5.07 -6.20
CA LYS A 131 -19.60 5.72 -5.37
C LYS A 131 -19.48 5.03 -4.01
N LEU A 132 -18.25 4.76 -3.57
CA LEU A 132 -18.01 4.07 -2.31
C LEU A 132 -18.53 4.86 -1.09
N SER A 133 -18.52 6.20 -1.18
CA SER A 133 -19.03 7.09 -0.12
C SER A 133 -20.57 7.14 -0.03
N GLU A 134 -21.28 6.72 -1.07
CA GLU A 134 -22.73 6.86 -1.19
C GLU A 134 -23.47 5.52 -1.22
N ILE A 135 -22.73 4.40 -1.45
CA ILE A 135 -23.32 3.07 -1.59
C ILE A 135 -24.02 2.62 -0.30
N PRO A 136 -25.28 2.21 -0.34
CA PRO A 136 -25.99 1.71 0.84
C PRO A 136 -25.44 0.37 1.32
N ASN A 137 -25.44 0.15 2.62
CA ASN A 137 -24.91 -1.07 3.25
C ASN A 137 -25.53 -2.36 2.70
N TYR A 138 -26.83 -2.36 2.37
CA TYR A 138 -27.51 -3.55 1.83
C TYR A 138 -26.95 -3.95 0.46
N ARG A 139 -26.52 -2.98 -0.37
CA ARG A 139 -25.87 -3.25 -1.66
C ARG A 139 -24.49 -3.84 -1.47
N VAL A 140 -23.70 -3.29 -0.52
CA VAL A 140 -22.39 -3.85 -0.16
C VAL A 140 -22.52 -5.31 0.26
N LEU A 141 -23.53 -5.62 1.11
CA LEU A 141 -23.78 -7.00 1.55
C LEU A 141 -24.18 -7.92 0.39
N ALA A 142 -25.03 -7.42 -0.53
CA ALA A 142 -25.45 -8.19 -1.71
C ALA A 142 -24.25 -8.47 -2.65
N VAL A 143 -23.44 -7.45 -2.93
CA VAL A 143 -22.24 -7.57 -3.76
C VAL A 143 -21.25 -8.56 -3.15
N ASN A 144 -20.93 -8.43 -1.86
CA ASN A 144 -20.04 -9.36 -1.15
C ASN A 144 -20.56 -10.80 -1.20
N ARG A 145 -21.88 -10.99 -1.12
CA ARG A 145 -22.49 -12.32 -1.25
C ARG A 145 -22.34 -12.87 -2.67
N GLY A 146 -22.59 -12.05 -3.69
CA GLY A 146 -22.43 -12.44 -5.09
C GLY A 146 -20.98 -12.79 -5.44
N GLU A 147 -20.01 -12.04 -4.91
CA GLU A 147 -18.58 -12.36 -5.04
C GLU A 147 -18.21 -13.68 -4.37
N LYS A 148 -18.68 -13.89 -3.13
CA LYS A 148 -18.44 -15.13 -2.38
C LYS A 148 -19.03 -16.37 -3.05
N LEU A 149 -20.16 -16.21 -3.74
CA LEU A 149 -20.80 -17.28 -4.52
C LEU A 149 -20.14 -17.50 -5.88
N GLY A 150 -19.18 -16.68 -6.28
CA GLY A 150 -18.51 -16.77 -7.57
C GLY A 150 -19.30 -16.21 -8.76
N ILE A 151 -20.43 -15.56 -8.50
CA ILE A 151 -21.31 -14.97 -9.51
C ILE A 151 -20.79 -13.64 -10.02
N LEU A 152 -20.22 -12.83 -9.12
CA LEU A 152 -19.70 -11.48 -9.41
C LEU A 152 -18.18 -11.41 -9.26
N THR A 153 -17.57 -10.52 -10.03
CA THR A 153 -16.23 -9.99 -9.81
C THR A 153 -16.36 -8.57 -9.27
N VAL A 154 -15.68 -8.26 -8.17
CA VAL A 154 -15.69 -6.95 -7.53
C VAL A 154 -14.38 -6.23 -7.75
N LYS A 155 -14.44 -4.97 -8.13
CA LYS A 155 -13.27 -4.10 -8.32
C LYS A 155 -13.53 -2.73 -7.72
N PHE A 156 -12.46 -2.04 -7.35
CA PHE A 156 -12.50 -0.64 -6.96
C PHE A 156 -11.82 0.19 -8.05
N GLU A 157 -12.55 1.15 -8.60
CA GLU A 157 -12.00 2.15 -9.50
C GLU A 157 -11.55 3.36 -8.66
N HIS A 158 -10.31 3.74 -8.78
CA HIS A 158 -9.73 4.88 -8.08
C HIS A 158 -8.73 5.61 -8.97
N ASN A 159 -8.46 6.85 -8.66
CA ASN A 159 -7.55 7.69 -9.44
C ASN A 159 -6.10 7.44 -9.00
N VAL A 160 -5.44 6.48 -9.66
CA VAL A 160 -4.03 6.12 -9.40
C VAL A 160 -3.11 7.32 -9.66
N ASP A 161 -3.34 8.07 -10.74
CA ASP A 161 -2.50 9.23 -11.11
C ASP A 161 -2.49 10.28 -10.00
N LYS A 162 -3.66 10.58 -9.43
CA LYS A 162 -3.77 11.51 -8.30
C LYS A 162 -2.99 11.01 -7.09
N MET A 163 -3.08 9.71 -6.80
CA MET A 163 -2.35 9.11 -5.68
C MET A 163 -0.85 9.18 -5.93
N THR A 164 -0.38 8.80 -7.11
CA THR A 164 1.03 8.86 -7.50
C THR A 164 1.57 10.29 -7.40
N LEU A 165 0.86 11.28 -7.92
CA LEU A 165 1.25 12.70 -7.82
C LEU A 165 1.36 13.17 -6.36
N MET A 166 0.49 12.69 -5.49
CA MET A 166 0.57 13.02 -4.06
C MET A 166 1.81 12.42 -3.41
N PHE A 167 2.14 11.15 -3.71
CA PHE A 167 3.38 10.52 -3.25
C PHE A 167 4.61 11.22 -3.80
N GLU A 168 4.66 11.50 -5.11
CA GLU A 168 5.77 12.26 -5.73
C GLU A 168 5.96 13.64 -5.07
N SER A 169 4.88 14.33 -4.75
CA SER A 169 4.93 15.62 -4.06
C SER A 169 5.43 15.48 -2.63
N ARG A 170 4.94 14.48 -1.90
CA ARG A 170 5.30 14.23 -0.49
C ARG A 170 6.77 13.91 -0.30
N TYR A 171 7.34 13.15 -1.22
CA TYR A 171 8.73 12.69 -1.17
C TYR A 171 9.69 13.47 -2.08
N ASN A 172 9.23 14.57 -2.69
CA ASN A 172 10.02 15.37 -3.66
C ASN A 172 10.57 14.54 -4.83
N ALA A 173 9.78 13.54 -5.29
CA ALA A 173 10.21 12.59 -6.30
C ALA A 173 10.07 13.12 -7.75
N LYS A 174 9.52 14.32 -7.96
CA LYS A 174 9.23 14.87 -9.31
C LYS A 174 10.44 14.85 -10.25
N THR A 175 11.63 15.10 -9.73
CA THR A 175 12.89 15.14 -10.49
C THR A 175 13.78 13.93 -10.22
N ASN A 176 13.39 13.02 -9.34
CA ASN A 176 14.16 11.85 -8.92
C ASN A 176 13.57 10.56 -9.52
N ALA A 177 14.18 10.09 -10.61
CA ALA A 177 13.73 8.89 -11.31
C ALA A 177 13.75 7.62 -10.40
N TYR A 178 14.72 7.51 -9.51
CA TYR A 178 14.82 6.40 -8.56
C TYR A 178 13.68 6.41 -7.54
N LEU A 179 13.33 7.59 -6.98
CA LEU A 179 12.20 7.71 -6.07
C LEU A 179 10.86 7.42 -6.75
N LYS A 180 10.70 7.82 -8.02
CA LYS A 180 9.51 7.45 -8.82
C LYS A 180 9.36 5.94 -8.98
N THR A 181 10.47 5.23 -9.10
CA THR A 181 10.45 3.76 -9.19
C THR A 181 10.10 3.10 -7.85
N ALA A 182 10.40 3.76 -6.73
CA ALA A 182 10.10 3.27 -5.38
C ALA A 182 8.64 3.55 -4.94
N ILE A 183 7.98 4.52 -5.56
CA ILE A 183 6.57 4.89 -5.35
C ILE A 183 5.64 3.98 -6.17
#